data_2d5d71cf1d06c61f51b0f38e4d89801d
#
_entry.id   2d5d71cf1d06c61f51b0f38e4d89801d
#
_cell.length_a   1.000
_cell.length_b   1.000
_cell.length_c   1.000
_cell.angle_alpha   90.00
_cell.angle_beta   90.00
_cell.angle_gamma   90.00
#
_symmetry.space_group_name_H-M   'P 1'
#
loop_
_entity.id
_entity.type
_entity.pdbx_description
1 polymer ?
#
loop_
_entity_poly.entity_id
_entity_poly.type
_entity_poly.pdbx_seq_one_letter_code
_entity_poly.pdbx_strand_id
1 'polypeptide(L)'
;NFAFSDCARLNDFILPSTIENIGKYAFKSCANLKKITLPEQLKTIEGGAFEDCGNLREVYFNAINCKAIVEYDDTTSIIPIFHNTSIRKVILGPTVEYIPDYMFYQCHDIEEATFNKALKSIGKFAFYEARTLKYIYLPETLETLGGASFGECELLATIDFNAINCTSASTIEGDSILYPFIGDNSIETINIGKKVTSLPEGIFFNSQYITEIAISKNITSLGGLAFGNCPMLSLVYFDATE
;
A
#
# COMPACT_ATOMS: atom_id res chain seq x y z
N ASN A 1 24.68 7.98 -0.66
CA ASN A 1 24.21 7.83 -2.04
C ASN A 1 25.15 6.87 -2.80
N PHE A 2 24.60 6.06 -3.73
CA PHE A 2 25.35 5.18 -4.63
C PHE A 2 26.30 4.16 -3.96
N ALA A 3 26.05 3.80 -2.69
CA ALA A 3 27.00 2.99 -1.91
C ALA A 3 27.35 1.62 -2.55
N PHE A 4 26.37 0.99 -3.20
CA PHE A 4 26.48 -0.31 -3.90
C PHE A 4 25.90 -0.21 -5.32
N SER A 5 25.85 0.99 -5.92
CA SER A 5 25.40 1.15 -7.30
C SER A 5 26.22 0.28 -8.24
N ASP A 6 25.54 -0.31 -9.23
CA ASP A 6 26.14 -1.17 -10.27
C ASP A 6 26.82 -2.45 -9.75
N CYS A 7 26.53 -2.85 -8.50
CA CYS A 7 26.96 -4.13 -7.96
C CYS A 7 26.11 -5.28 -8.54
N ALA A 8 26.17 -5.47 -9.86
CA ALA A 8 25.30 -6.38 -10.60
C ALA A 8 25.37 -7.86 -10.16
N ARG A 9 26.46 -8.28 -9.49
CA ARG A 9 26.62 -9.64 -8.97
C ARG A 9 26.11 -9.83 -7.54
N LEU A 10 25.66 -8.76 -6.89
CA LEU A 10 25.12 -8.82 -5.54
C LEU A 10 23.80 -9.62 -5.55
N ASN A 11 23.80 -10.79 -4.93
CA ASN A 11 22.65 -11.71 -4.94
C ASN A 11 22.04 -11.93 -3.55
N ASP A 12 22.82 -12.36 -2.58
CA ASP A 12 22.40 -12.67 -1.21
C ASP A 12 22.95 -11.63 -0.25
N PHE A 13 22.36 -10.43 -0.27
CA PHE A 13 22.80 -9.33 0.57
C PHE A 13 21.88 -9.16 1.78
N ILE A 14 22.47 -9.16 2.96
CA ILE A 14 21.78 -8.92 4.23
C ILE A 14 22.24 -7.56 4.76
N LEU A 15 21.29 -6.63 4.87
CA LEU A 15 21.53 -5.36 5.55
C LEU A 15 21.81 -5.61 7.03
N PRO A 16 22.86 -5.00 7.62
CA PRO A 16 23.04 -5.02 9.05
C PRO A 16 21.82 -4.49 9.78
N SER A 17 21.47 -5.11 10.91
CA SER A 17 20.30 -4.68 11.71
C SER A 17 20.41 -3.25 12.25
N THR A 18 21.61 -2.69 12.27
CA THR A 18 21.94 -1.34 12.74
C THR A 18 21.85 -0.26 11.67
N ILE A 19 21.51 -0.62 10.41
CA ILE A 19 21.35 0.38 9.34
C ILE A 19 20.14 1.26 9.64
N GLU A 20 20.39 2.57 9.70
CA GLU A 20 19.36 3.58 9.93
C GLU A 20 18.94 4.32 8.66
N ASN A 21 19.83 4.41 7.66
CA ASN A 21 19.57 5.21 6.46
C ASN A 21 20.05 4.49 5.19
N ILE A 22 19.19 4.46 4.17
CA ILE A 22 19.52 4.01 2.82
C ILE A 22 19.39 5.23 1.90
N GLY A 23 20.51 5.72 1.40
CA GLY A 23 20.54 6.92 0.57
C GLY A 23 20.13 6.69 -0.87
N LYS A 24 19.97 7.79 -1.59
CA LYS A 24 19.59 7.83 -3.01
C LYS A 24 20.49 6.92 -3.86
N TYR A 25 19.86 6.07 -4.67
CA TYR A 25 20.53 5.12 -5.57
C TYR A 25 21.51 4.15 -4.90
N ALA A 26 21.36 3.89 -3.60
CA ALA A 26 22.32 3.09 -2.84
C ALA A 26 22.57 1.71 -3.42
N PHE A 27 21.57 1.06 -4.00
CA PHE A 27 21.61 -0.26 -4.63
C PHE A 27 21.15 -0.23 -6.09
N LYS A 28 21.24 0.95 -6.75
CA LYS A 28 20.87 1.05 -8.16
C LYS A 28 21.59 0.01 -9.02
N SER A 29 20.88 -0.62 -9.94
CA SER A 29 21.41 -1.62 -10.88
C SER A 29 22.04 -2.87 -10.23
N CYS A 30 21.64 -3.22 -8.99
CA CYS A 30 21.99 -4.50 -8.38
C CYS A 30 21.14 -5.62 -9.02
N ALA A 31 21.42 -5.93 -10.29
CA ALA A 31 20.55 -6.75 -11.15
C ALA A 31 20.30 -8.18 -10.64
N ASN A 32 21.18 -8.77 -9.84
CA ASN A 32 21.01 -10.12 -9.29
C ASN A 32 20.39 -10.17 -7.89
N LEU A 33 20.08 -9.02 -7.28
CA LEU A 33 19.42 -8.97 -5.98
C LEU A 33 17.99 -9.50 -6.10
N LYS A 34 17.67 -10.60 -5.40
CA LYS A 34 16.35 -11.25 -5.50
C LYS A 34 15.40 -10.87 -4.38
N LYS A 35 15.93 -10.59 -3.21
CA LYS A 35 15.16 -10.22 -2.02
C LYS A 35 15.94 -9.23 -1.17
N ILE A 36 15.21 -8.41 -0.43
CA ILE A 36 15.79 -7.49 0.56
C ILE A 36 14.96 -7.50 1.84
N THR A 37 15.66 -7.47 2.97
CA THR A 37 15.04 -7.22 4.28
C THR A 37 15.44 -5.84 4.76
N LEU A 38 14.48 -4.96 4.91
CA LEU A 38 14.64 -3.63 5.49
C LEU A 38 14.55 -3.76 7.02
N PRO A 39 15.62 -3.46 7.77
CA PRO A 39 15.70 -3.79 9.20
C PRO A 39 14.86 -2.83 10.06
N GLU A 40 14.58 -3.25 11.30
CA GLU A 40 13.75 -2.51 12.27
C GLU A 40 14.25 -1.09 12.55
N GLN A 41 15.58 -0.90 12.57
CA GLN A 41 16.21 0.39 12.88
C GLN A 41 16.26 1.36 11.70
N LEU A 42 15.79 0.96 10.51
CA LEU A 42 15.78 1.83 9.33
C LEU A 42 14.85 3.02 9.56
N LYS A 43 15.42 4.22 9.49
CA LYS A 43 14.72 5.51 9.70
C LYS A 43 14.37 6.19 8.39
N THR A 44 15.26 6.08 7.38
CA THR A 44 15.04 6.72 6.09
C THR A 44 15.46 5.84 4.92
N ILE A 45 14.71 5.95 3.83
CA ILE A 45 15.04 5.38 2.53
C ILE A 45 14.73 6.41 1.46
N GLU A 46 15.67 6.66 0.57
CA GLU A 46 15.59 7.74 -0.42
C GLU A 46 15.22 7.20 -1.82
N GLY A 47 14.73 8.11 -2.68
CA GLY A 47 14.32 7.79 -4.05
C GLY A 47 15.39 7.06 -4.86
N GLY A 48 14.99 6.10 -5.68
CA GLY A 48 15.88 5.30 -6.51
C GLY A 48 16.78 4.33 -5.74
N ALA A 49 16.59 4.17 -4.42
CA ALA A 49 17.50 3.34 -3.60
C ALA A 49 17.72 1.94 -4.17
N PHE A 50 16.71 1.34 -4.81
CA PHE A 50 16.76 0.02 -5.48
C PHE A 50 16.39 0.11 -6.96
N GLU A 51 16.59 1.26 -7.60
CA GLU A 51 16.30 1.45 -9.02
C GLU A 51 17.06 0.42 -9.88
N ASP A 52 16.39 -0.09 -10.92
CA ASP A 52 16.94 -1.08 -11.87
C ASP A 52 17.38 -2.43 -11.23
N CYS A 53 16.90 -2.76 -10.03
CA CYS A 53 17.06 -4.08 -9.44
C CYS A 53 16.07 -5.08 -10.08
N GLY A 54 16.22 -5.38 -11.38
CA GLY A 54 15.24 -6.09 -12.19
C GLY A 54 14.91 -7.53 -11.74
N ASN A 55 15.72 -8.16 -10.89
CA ASN A 55 15.43 -9.48 -10.30
C ASN A 55 14.91 -9.41 -8.87
N LEU A 56 14.74 -8.21 -8.28
CA LEU A 56 14.18 -8.07 -6.94
C LEU A 56 12.69 -8.47 -6.95
N ARG A 57 12.37 -9.54 -6.23
CA ARG A 57 11.04 -10.16 -6.19
C ARG A 57 10.35 -10.02 -4.84
N GLU A 58 11.11 -9.95 -3.76
CA GLU A 58 10.57 -9.97 -2.41
C GLU A 58 11.16 -8.86 -1.54
N VAL A 59 10.29 -8.14 -0.84
CA VAL A 59 10.66 -7.14 0.16
C VAL A 59 10.08 -7.53 1.50
N TYR A 60 10.95 -7.74 2.49
CA TYR A 60 10.60 -7.92 3.89
C TYR A 60 10.77 -6.57 4.59
N PHE A 61 9.67 -5.92 4.91
CA PHE A 61 9.65 -4.61 5.53
C PHE A 61 9.48 -4.75 7.04
N ASN A 62 10.58 -4.60 7.81
CA ASN A 62 10.55 -4.69 9.27
C ASN A 62 10.72 -3.31 9.95
N ALA A 63 10.95 -2.26 9.19
CA ALA A 63 11.22 -0.93 9.73
C ALA A 63 10.01 -0.35 10.47
N ILE A 64 10.17 0.00 11.74
CA ILE A 64 9.06 0.47 12.60
C ILE A 64 8.85 1.99 12.55
N ASN A 65 9.90 2.77 12.21
CA ASN A 65 9.85 4.24 12.17
C ASN A 65 10.45 4.79 10.87
N CYS A 66 10.33 4.06 9.76
CA CYS A 66 10.91 4.46 8.48
C CYS A 66 10.10 5.60 7.84
N LYS A 67 10.81 6.50 7.17
CA LYS A 67 10.23 7.48 6.23
C LYS A 67 10.80 7.23 4.84
N ALA A 68 9.93 7.13 3.87
CA ALA A 68 10.32 7.23 2.47
C ALA A 68 10.58 8.72 2.15
N ILE A 69 11.79 9.02 1.71
CA ILE A 69 12.14 10.37 1.30
C ILE A 69 11.82 10.49 -0.19
N VAL A 70 10.79 11.27 -0.47
CA VAL A 70 10.38 11.55 -1.84
C VAL A 70 11.41 12.45 -2.50
N GLU A 71 11.91 11.99 -3.63
CA GLU A 71 12.85 12.72 -4.49
C GLU A 71 12.16 13.04 -5.83
N TYR A 72 12.59 14.11 -6.46
CA TYR A 72 12.08 14.51 -7.78
C TYR A 72 13.23 14.53 -8.78
N ASP A 73 12.92 14.15 -10.01
CA ASP A 73 13.84 14.32 -11.14
C ASP A 73 13.79 15.73 -11.71
N ASP A 74 14.56 15.99 -12.77
CA ASP A 74 14.61 17.30 -13.43
C ASP A 74 13.27 17.69 -14.12
N THR A 75 12.33 16.74 -14.25
CA THR A 75 10.98 16.96 -14.80
C THR A 75 9.93 17.15 -13.71
N THR A 76 10.33 17.23 -12.44
CA THR A 76 9.46 17.26 -11.25
C THR A 76 8.67 15.96 -11.00
N SER A 77 9.05 14.86 -11.64
CA SER A 77 8.46 13.55 -11.41
C SER A 77 9.08 12.89 -10.18
N ILE A 78 8.23 12.17 -9.42
CA ILE A 78 8.69 11.39 -8.25
C ILE A 78 9.63 10.29 -8.72
N ILE A 79 10.78 10.14 -8.04
CA ILE A 79 11.69 9.01 -8.23
C ILE A 79 11.29 7.91 -7.25
N PRO A 80 10.65 6.80 -7.72
CA PRO A 80 10.26 5.72 -6.83
C PRO A 80 11.46 5.03 -6.19
N ILE A 81 11.31 4.54 -4.95
CA ILE A 81 12.36 3.81 -4.24
C ILE A 81 12.78 2.55 -5.00
N PHE A 82 11.80 1.84 -5.56
CA PHE A 82 11.93 0.57 -6.26
C PHE A 82 11.64 0.70 -7.76
N HIS A 83 12.09 1.78 -8.38
CA HIS A 83 11.88 2.01 -9.83
C HIS A 83 12.45 0.85 -10.67
N ASN A 84 11.73 0.39 -11.70
CA ASN A 84 12.15 -0.72 -12.57
C ASN A 84 12.56 -2.00 -11.82
N THR A 85 11.87 -2.31 -10.74
CA THR A 85 11.99 -3.61 -10.09
C THR A 85 10.85 -4.52 -10.53
N SER A 86 10.95 -5.81 -10.19
CA SER A 86 9.86 -6.77 -10.44
C SER A 86 9.38 -7.37 -9.13
N ILE A 87 9.18 -6.54 -8.12
CA ILE A 87 8.70 -6.95 -6.80
C ILE A 87 7.31 -7.57 -6.96
N ARG A 88 7.18 -8.83 -6.53
CA ARG A 88 5.90 -9.56 -6.51
C ARG A 88 5.32 -9.69 -5.13
N LYS A 89 6.17 -9.68 -4.11
CA LYS A 89 5.75 -9.94 -2.74
C LYS A 89 6.31 -8.93 -1.75
N VAL A 90 5.40 -8.35 -0.96
CA VAL A 90 5.71 -7.47 0.15
C VAL A 90 5.20 -8.11 1.44
N ILE A 91 6.09 -8.28 2.43
CA ILE A 91 5.78 -8.91 3.71
C ILE A 91 6.17 -7.95 4.83
N LEU A 92 5.20 -7.58 5.67
CA LEU A 92 5.47 -6.77 6.84
C LEU A 92 5.94 -7.62 8.02
N GLY A 93 6.98 -7.15 8.69
CA GLY A 93 7.40 -7.70 9.97
C GLY A 93 6.32 -7.56 11.06
N PRO A 94 6.35 -8.42 12.10
CA PRO A 94 5.24 -8.55 13.06
C PRO A 94 4.96 -7.30 13.90
N THR A 95 5.93 -6.41 14.02
CA THR A 95 5.88 -5.20 14.86
C THR A 95 5.69 -3.90 14.06
N VAL A 96 5.59 -3.99 12.74
CA VAL A 96 5.40 -2.80 11.87
C VAL A 96 4.00 -2.27 12.05
N GLU A 97 3.91 -1.02 12.53
CA GLU A 97 2.63 -0.32 12.72
C GLU A 97 2.30 0.65 11.59
N TYR A 98 3.28 1.00 10.75
CA TYR A 98 3.14 2.04 9.74
C TYR A 98 3.87 1.71 8.44
N ILE A 99 3.20 1.88 7.31
CA ILE A 99 3.80 1.88 5.97
C ILE A 99 3.92 3.34 5.51
N PRO A 100 5.13 3.83 5.18
CA PRO A 100 5.35 5.23 4.76
C PRO A 100 4.59 5.61 3.49
N ASP A 101 4.36 6.92 3.34
CA ASP A 101 3.92 7.49 2.06
C ASP A 101 4.88 7.08 0.94
N TYR A 102 4.35 6.77 -0.25
CA TYR A 102 5.11 6.41 -1.46
C TYR A 102 6.05 5.21 -1.34
N MET A 103 5.97 4.40 -0.28
CA MET A 103 6.96 3.34 -0.02
C MET A 103 7.11 2.34 -1.17
N PHE A 104 6.00 1.90 -1.77
CA PHE A 104 5.96 0.97 -2.90
C PHE A 104 5.27 1.62 -4.12
N TYR A 105 5.43 2.94 -4.26
CA TYR A 105 4.89 3.72 -5.37
C TYR A 105 5.42 3.17 -6.70
N GLN A 106 4.52 2.89 -7.65
CA GLN A 106 4.81 2.32 -8.97
C GLN A 106 5.56 0.97 -8.95
N CYS A 107 5.36 0.17 -7.93
CA CYS A 107 5.77 -1.24 -7.95
C CYS A 107 4.70 -2.08 -8.67
N HIS A 108 4.72 -2.03 -10.00
CA HIS A 108 3.62 -2.53 -10.86
C HIS A 108 3.35 -4.03 -10.73
N ASP A 109 4.36 -4.83 -10.42
CA ASP A 109 4.33 -6.30 -10.43
C ASP A 109 3.92 -6.91 -9.07
N ILE A 110 3.52 -6.11 -8.06
CA ILE A 110 3.12 -6.65 -6.76
C ILE A 110 1.86 -7.51 -6.92
N GLU A 111 2.01 -8.81 -6.63
CA GLU A 111 0.93 -9.79 -6.64
C GLU A 111 0.37 -10.04 -5.22
N GLU A 112 1.23 -9.89 -4.20
CA GLU A 112 0.90 -10.17 -2.80
C GLU A 112 1.46 -9.09 -1.86
N ALA A 113 0.58 -8.53 -1.03
CA ALA A 113 0.94 -7.65 0.09
C ALA A 113 0.37 -8.24 1.39
N THR A 114 1.25 -8.78 2.23
CA THR A 114 0.85 -9.41 3.50
C THR A 114 1.05 -8.44 4.65
N PHE A 115 -0.06 -8.00 5.25
CA PHE A 115 -0.06 -7.09 6.39
C PHE A 115 -0.15 -7.85 7.71
N ASN A 116 0.59 -7.39 8.70
CA ASN A 116 0.58 -7.95 10.05
C ASN A 116 -0.61 -7.42 10.88
N LYS A 117 -0.80 -8.02 12.06
CA LYS A 117 -1.90 -7.63 12.99
C LYS A 117 -1.58 -6.40 13.85
N ALA A 118 -0.41 -5.79 13.71
CA ALA A 118 -0.04 -4.57 14.42
C ALA A 118 -0.20 -3.31 13.55
N LEU A 119 -0.44 -3.47 12.24
CA LEU A 119 -0.51 -2.36 11.29
C LEU A 119 -1.65 -1.40 11.64
N LYS A 120 -1.30 -0.13 11.86
CA LYS A 120 -2.22 0.96 12.18
C LYS A 120 -2.42 1.95 11.05
N SER A 121 -1.40 2.10 10.18
CA SER A 121 -1.45 3.12 9.14
C SER A 121 -0.79 2.69 7.84
N ILE A 122 -1.44 2.98 6.72
CA ILE A 122 -0.87 2.89 5.37
C ILE A 122 -0.84 4.31 4.80
N GLY A 123 0.35 4.76 4.40
CA GLY A 123 0.58 6.11 3.90
C GLY A 123 -0.05 6.37 2.52
N LYS A 124 -0.10 7.66 2.15
CA LYS A 124 -0.60 8.06 0.83
C LYS A 124 0.29 7.51 -0.28
N PHE A 125 -0.32 7.10 -1.38
CA PHE A 125 0.36 6.52 -2.55
C PHE A 125 1.26 5.31 -2.22
N ALA A 126 1.09 4.65 -1.07
CA ALA A 126 2.00 3.59 -0.62
C ALA A 126 2.08 2.41 -1.57
N PHE A 127 0.99 2.02 -2.24
CA PHE A 127 0.90 0.95 -3.25
C PHE A 127 0.27 1.47 -4.55
N TYR A 128 0.43 2.76 -4.86
CA TYR A 128 -0.10 3.35 -6.08
C TYR A 128 0.48 2.66 -7.32
N GLU A 129 -0.38 2.29 -8.26
CA GLU A 129 -0.05 1.50 -9.46
C GLU A 129 0.51 0.09 -9.17
N ALA A 130 0.12 -0.54 -8.06
CA ALA A 130 0.35 -1.98 -7.88
C ALA A 130 -0.63 -2.78 -8.77
N ARG A 131 -0.40 -2.75 -10.09
CA ARG A 131 -1.37 -3.16 -11.13
C ARG A 131 -1.75 -4.63 -11.11
N THR A 132 -0.88 -5.49 -10.60
CA THR A 132 -1.11 -6.95 -10.54
C THR A 132 -1.68 -7.43 -9.21
N LEU A 133 -1.83 -6.54 -8.22
CA LEU A 133 -2.40 -6.85 -6.90
C LEU A 133 -3.89 -7.13 -7.03
N LYS A 134 -4.33 -8.36 -6.65
CA LYS A 134 -5.72 -8.80 -6.81
C LYS A 134 -6.55 -8.78 -5.55
N TYR A 135 -5.89 -8.85 -4.40
CA TYR A 135 -6.51 -9.01 -3.10
C TYR A 135 -5.74 -8.26 -2.03
N ILE A 136 -6.46 -7.63 -1.11
CA ILE A 136 -5.89 -7.08 0.11
C ILE A 136 -6.74 -7.45 1.33
N TYR A 137 -6.03 -7.71 2.45
CA TYR A 137 -6.61 -7.86 3.77
C TYR A 137 -6.21 -6.67 4.63
N LEU A 138 -7.17 -5.83 5.02
CA LEU A 138 -6.95 -4.69 5.91
C LEU A 138 -7.26 -5.13 7.35
N PRO A 139 -6.28 -5.11 8.28
CA PRO A 139 -6.41 -5.71 9.61
C PRO A 139 -7.30 -4.89 10.56
N GLU A 140 -7.76 -5.55 11.64
CA GLU A 140 -8.61 -4.93 12.68
C GLU A 140 -7.99 -3.69 13.33
N THR A 141 -6.66 -3.64 13.38
CA THR A 141 -5.88 -2.56 14.01
C THR A 141 -5.69 -1.33 13.13
N LEU A 142 -6.07 -1.39 11.84
CA LEU A 142 -5.88 -0.26 10.93
C LEU A 142 -6.74 0.93 11.35
N GLU A 143 -6.10 2.08 11.56
CA GLU A 143 -6.71 3.34 12.00
C GLU A 143 -6.78 4.36 10.87
N THR A 144 -5.79 4.35 9.97
CA THR A 144 -5.72 5.30 8.85
C THR A 144 -5.29 4.63 7.55
N LEU A 145 -5.91 5.08 6.46
CA LEU A 145 -5.59 4.66 5.11
C LEU A 145 -5.42 5.92 4.25
N GLY A 146 -4.22 6.16 3.77
CA GLY A 146 -3.90 7.36 3.03
C GLY A 146 -4.57 7.44 1.66
N GLY A 147 -4.75 8.65 1.16
CA GLY A 147 -5.30 8.88 -0.18
C GLY A 147 -4.45 8.22 -1.26
N ALA A 148 -5.09 7.65 -2.26
CA ALA A 148 -4.47 6.91 -3.36
C ALA A 148 -3.50 5.80 -2.92
N SER A 149 -3.61 5.32 -1.66
CA SER A 149 -2.72 4.26 -1.15
C SER A 149 -2.77 2.99 -1.98
N PHE A 150 -3.88 2.71 -2.64
CA PHE A 150 -4.12 1.64 -3.62
C PHE A 150 -4.74 2.21 -4.91
N GLY A 151 -4.40 3.44 -5.27
CA GLY A 151 -4.86 4.04 -6.53
C GLY A 151 -4.24 3.34 -7.73
N GLU A 152 -4.97 3.30 -8.85
CA GLU A 152 -4.54 2.67 -10.11
C GLU A 152 -4.09 1.20 -9.95
N CYS A 153 -4.69 0.47 -8.99
CA CYS A 153 -4.49 -0.96 -8.82
C CYS A 153 -5.44 -1.73 -9.75
N GLU A 154 -5.13 -1.77 -11.04
CA GLU A 154 -6.01 -2.22 -12.14
C GLU A 154 -6.68 -3.59 -11.91
N LEU A 155 -5.98 -4.56 -11.30
CA LEU A 155 -6.49 -5.90 -11.05
C LEU A 155 -7.00 -6.13 -9.64
N LEU A 156 -7.07 -5.10 -8.78
CA LEU A 156 -7.57 -5.25 -7.42
C LEU A 156 -9.07 -5.52 -7.43
N ALA A 157 -9.44 -6.78 -7.18
CA ALA A 157 -10.81 -7.26 -7.28
C ALA A 157 -11.49 -7.49 -5.92
N THR A 158 -10.72 -7.82 -4.88
CA THR A 158 -11.28 -8.18 -3.58
C THR A 158 -10.59 -7.46 -2.43
N ILE A 159 -11.40 -6.89 -1.54
CA ILE A 159 -10.95 -6.22 -0.32
C ILE A 159 -11.64 -6.84 0.89
N ASP A 160 -10.85 -7.37 1.83
CA ASP A 160 -11.30 -7.72 3.17
C ASP A 160 -11.03 -6.54 4.11
N PHE A 161 -12.06 -5.76 4.40
CA PHE A 161 -12.00 -4.60 5.29
C PHE A 161 -12.39 -4.99 6.71
N ASN A 162 -11.42 -5.16 7.60
CA ASN A 162 -11.65 -5.54 8.99
C ASN A 162 -11.34 -4.42 10.00
N ALA A 163 -10.91 -3.25 9.54
CA ALA A 163 -10.49 -2.13 10.37
C ALA A 163 -11.62 -1.62 11.28
N ILE A 164 -11.47 -1.80 12.60
CA ILE A 164 -12.52 -1.48 13.57
C ILE A 164 -12.56 0.02 13.86
N ASN A 165 -11.37 0.63 13.92
CA ASN A 165 -11.19 2.03 14.32
C ASN A 165 -10.66 2.90 13.17
N CYS A 166 -10.88 2.51 11.93
CA CYS A 166 -10.45 3.34 10.80
C CYS A 166 -11.29 4.61 10.72
N THR A 167 -10.67 5.73 10.99
CA THR A 167 -11.31 7.04 11.07
C THR A 167 -10.99 7.96 9.89
N SER A 168 -9.96 7.62 9.11
CA SER A 168 -9.53 8.40 7.96
C SER A 168 -9.15 7.50 6.79
N ALA A 169 -9.74 7.77 5.64
CA ALA A 169 -9.51 7.05 4.39
C ALA A 169 -9.36 8.03 3.23
N SER A 170 -8.76 9.20 3.45
CA SER A 170 -8.53 10.18 2.41
C SER A 170 -7.33 11.06 2.74
N THR A 171 -6.85 11.76 1.73
CA THR A 171 -5.81 12.79 1.86
C THR A 171 -6.23 13.99 1.02
N ILE A 172 -6.07 15.19 1.57
CA ILE A 172 -6.29 16.44 0.82
C ILE A 172 -4.96 16.83 0.17
N GLU A 173 -4.95 16.98 -1.14
CA GLU A 173 -3.82 17.48 -1.91
C GLU A 173 -4.25 18.65 -2.80
N GLY A 174 -3.76 19.86 -2.47
CA GLY A 174 -4.28 21.09 -3.08
C GLY A 174 -5.78 21.22 -2.88
N ASP A 175 -6.53 21.34 -3.98
CA ASP A 175 -8.00 21.44 -3.97
C ASP A 175 -8.70 20.07 -4.14
N SER A 176 -7.94 18.97 -4.17
CA SER A 176 -8.46 17.63 -4.43
C SER A 176 -8.48 16.77 -3.20
N ILE A 177 -9.53 15.94 -3.06
CA ILE A 177 -9.59 14.87 -2.06
C ILE A 177 -9.23 13.57 -2.76
N LEU A 178 -8.18 12.92 -2.27
CA LEU A 178 -7.73 11.62 -2.76
C LEU A 178 -8.27 10.53 -1.83
N TYR A 179 -9.09 9.63 -2.36
CA TYR A 179 -9.58 8.44 -1.66
C TYR A 179 -8.64 7.24 -1.91
N PRO A 180 -8.65 6.20 -1.07
CA PRO A 180 -7.64 5.14 -1.12
C PRO A 180 -7.58 4.38 -2.45
N PHE A 181 -8.74 4.13 -3.07
CA PHE A 181 -8.91 3.28 -4.25
C PHE A 181 -9.29 4.07 -5.49
N ILE A 182 -8.75 5.30 -5.65
CA ILE A 182 -9.02 6.12 -6.83
C ILE A 182 -8.41 5.54 -8.11
N GLY A 183 -8.96 5.94 -9.25
CA GLY A 183 -8.48 5.56 -10.58
C GLY A 183 -9.00 4.20 -11.04
N ASP A 184 -8.28 3.57 -11.95
CA ASP A 184 -8.67 2.30 -12.53
C ASP A 184 -8.45 1.14 -11.53
N ASN A 185 -9.54 0.47 -11.16
CA ASN A 185 -9.54 -0.73 -10.34
C ASN A 185 -10.65 -1.68 -10.80
N SER A 186 -10.55 -2.95 -10.41
CA SER A 186 -11.54 -3.99 -10.73
C SER A 186 -12.29 -4.47 -9.49
N ILE A 187 -12.52 -3.60 -8.49
CA ILE A 187 -13.14 -3.98 -7.23
C ILE A 187 -14.57 -4.48 -7.47
N GLU A 188 -14.75 -5.79 -7.30
CA GLU A 188 -16.03 -6.50 -7.45
C GLU A 188 -16.57 -6.95 -6.08
N THR A 189 -15.66 -7.22 -5.12
CA THR A 189 -16.02 -7.79 -3.82
C THR A 189 -15.41 -7.00 -2.68
N ILE A 190 -16.25 -6.56 -1.76
CA ILE A 190 -15.85 -5.96 -0.50
C ILE A 190 -16.47 -6.77 0.65
N ASN A 191 -15.62 -7.40 1.46
CA ASN A 191 -16.02 -8.11 2.66
C ASN A 191 -15.81 -7.23 3.88
N ILE A 192 -16.87 -6.77 4.51
CA ILE A 192 -16.82 -5.96 5.72
C ILE A 192 -16.80 -6.88 6.94
N GLY A 193 -15.75 -6.78 7.75
CA GLY A 193 -15.59 -7.59 8.96
C GLY A 193 -16.71 -7.37 9.99
N LYS A 194 -17.11 -8.44 10.68
CA LYS A 194 -18.24 -8.40 11.64
C LYS A 194 -18.04 -7.45 12.81
N LYS A 195 -16.80 -7.09 13.16
CA LYS A 195 -16.48 -6.15 14.24
C LYS A 195 -16.45 -4.70 13.80
N VAL A 196 -16.52 -4.42 12.50
CA VAL A 196 -16.53 -3.05 11.96
C VAL A 196 -17.85 -2.39 12.33
N THR A 197 -17.77 -1.21 12.95
CA THR A 197 -18.93 -0.44 13.39
C THR A 197 -19.12 0.86 12.62
N SER A 198 -18.11 1.29 11.86
CA SER A 198 -18.19 2.49 11.03
C SER A 198 -17.34 2.35 9.77
N LEU A 199 -17.79 2.96 8.69
CA LEU A 199 -17.01 3.12 7.47
C LEU A 199 -16.60 4.58 7.33
N PRO A 200 -15.31 4.88 7.09
CA PRO A 200 -14.84 6.24 6.87
C PRO A 200 -15.41 6.87 5.61
N GLU A 201 -15.31 8.20 5.54
CA GLU A 201 -15.67 8.94 4.34
C GLU A 201 -14.86 8.44 3.13
N GLY A 202 -15.56 8.23 2.01
CA GLY A 202 -14.99 7.87 0.70
C GLY A 202 -14.19 6.57 0.65
N ILE A 203 -14.29 5.71 1.67
CA ILE A 203 -13.46 4.48 1.76
C ILE A 203 -13.53 3.60 0.51
N PHE A 204 -14.68 3.48 -0.12
CA PHE A 204 -14.91 2.70 -1.35
C PHE A 204 -15.44 3.59 -2.48
N PHE A 205 -15.10 4.86 -2.45
CA PHE A 205 -15.48 5.80 -3.51
C PHE A 205 -14.97 5.34 -4.86
N ASN A 206 -15.82 5.46 -5.89
CA ASN A 206 -15.49 5.14 -7.28
C ASN A 206 -15.20 3.64 -7.55
N SER A 207 -15.78 2.73 -6.75
CA SER A 207 -15.71 1.28 -7.02
C SER A 207 -16.68 0.92 -8.15
N GLN A 208 -16.15 0.87 -9.38
CA GLN A 208 -16.94 0.82 -10.61
C GLN A 208 -17.68 -0.49 -10.82
N TYR A 209 -17.19 -1.61 -10.28
CA TYR A 209 -17.68 -2.96 -10.60
C TYR A 209 -18.45 -3.64 -9.47
N ILE A 210 -18.57 -3.00 -8.31
CA ILE A 210 -19.41 -3.55 -7.22
C ILE A 210 -20.86 -3.57 -7.65
N THR A 211 -21.49 -4.72 -7.61
CA THR A 211 -22.94 -4.90 -7.90
C THR A 211 -23.79 -5.02 -6.65
N GLU A 212 -23.20 -5.57 -5.58
CA GLU A 212 -23.88 -5.77 -4.31
C GLU A 212 -22.93 -5.58 -3.14
N ILE A 213 -23.49 -5.24 -1.98
CA ILE A 213 -22.73 -5.09 -0.74
C ILE A 213 -23.54 -5.60 0.46
N ALA A 214 -22.91 -6.46 1.25
CA ALA A 214 -23.41 -6.87 2.55
C ALA A 214 -22.86 -5.95 3.63
N ILE A 215 -23.74 -5.22 4.29
CA ILE A 215 -23.39 -4.35 5.41
C ILE A 215 -23.73 -5.08 6.71
N SER A 216 -22.73 -5.31 7.57
CA SER A 216 -22.97 -5.92 8.88
C SER A 216 -23.96 -5.10 9.70
N LYS A 217 -24.87 -5.78 10.41
CA LYS A 217 -25.80 -5.14 11.36
C LYS A 217 -25.12 -4.33 12.47
N ASN A 218 -23.81 -4.53 12.67
CA ASN A 218 -23.02 -3.82 13.66
C ASN A 218 -22.56 -2.43 13.17
N ILE A 219 -22.74 -2.11 11.89
CA ILE A 219 -22.43 -0.79 11.37
C ILE A 219 -23.43 0.23 11.93
N THR A 220 -22.91 1.23 12.64
CA THR A 220 -23.67 2.33 13.23
C THR A 220 -23.47 3.65 12.51
N SER A 221 -22.43 3.74 11.66
CA SER A 221 -22.10 4.96 10.91
C SER A 221 -21.52 4.65 9.53
N LEU A 222 -22.02 5.37 8.53
CA LEU A 222 -21.46 5.39 7.18
C LEU A 222 -20.95 6.81 6.91
N GLY A 223 -19.67 6.94 6.62
CA GLY A 223 -19.07 8.20 6.22
C GLY A 223 -19.63 8.71 4.90
N GLY A 224 -19.58 10.01 4.68
CA GLY A 224 -19.96 10.61 3.42
C GLY A 224 -19.24 9.93 2.25
N LEU A 225 -19.95 9.70 1.14
CA LEU A 225 -19.38 9.08 -0.07
C LEU A 225 -18.71 7.70 0.15
N ALA A 226 -18.98 6.98 1.27
CA ALA A 226 -18.36 5.67 1.53
C ALA A 226 -18.49 4.70 0.35
N PHE A 227 -19.60 4.76 -0.39
CA PHE A 227 -19.88 4.07 -1.67
C PHE A 227 -20.29 5.07 -2.76
N GLY A 228 -19.79 6.28 -2.69
CA GLY A 228 -20.09 7.31 -3.71
C GLY A 228 -19.52 6.92 -5.07
N ASN A 229 -20.26 7.27 -6.15
CA ASN A 229 -19.88 6.97 -7.52
C ASN A 229 -19.60 5.48 -7.80
N CYS A 230 -20.46 4.60 -7.28
CA CYS A 230 -20.45 3.16 -7.56
C CYS A 230 -21.59 2.84 -8.55
N PRO A 231 -21.42 3.02 -9.86
CA PRO A 231 -22.53 3.05 -10.84
C PRO A 231 -23.22 1.70 -11.03
N MET A 232 -22.54 0.59 -10.74
CA MET A 232 -23.12 -0.75 -10.87
C MET A 232 -23.75 -1.27 -9.59
N LEU A 233 -23.60 -0.57 -8.46
CA LEU A 233 -24.15 -0.99 -7.17
C LEU A 233 -25.68 -0.92 -7.21
N SER A 234 -26.30 -2.07 -7.24
CA SER A 234 -27.78 -2.22 -7.37
C SER A 234 -28.44 -2.85 -6.14
N LEU A 235 -27.66 -3.54 -5.31
CA LEU A 235 -28.18 -4.24 -4.14
C LEU A 235 -27.34 -3.94 -2.89
N VAL A 236 -28.01 -3.41 -1.86
CA VAL A 236 -27.44 -3.24 -0.53
C VAL A 236 -28.33 -3.98 0.46
N TYR A 237 -27.76 -4.90 1.20
CA TYR A 237 -28.49 -5.63 2.22
C TYR A 237 -27.72 -5.65 3.54
N PHE A 238 -28.49 -5.69 4.62
CA PHE A 238 -27.90 -5.81 5.95
C PHE A 238 -27.85 -7.29 6.32
N ASP A 239 -26.67 -7.77 6.68
CA ASP A 239 -26.52 -9.15 7.14
C ASP A 239 -27.28 -9.32 8.47
N ALA A 240 -28.43 -10.01 8.38
CA ALA A 240 -29.27 -10.31 9.53
C ALA A 240 -28.91 -11.65 10.18
N THR A 241 -27.93 -12.37 9.64
CA THR A 241 -27.55 -13.69 10.17
C THR A 241 -26.79 -13.55 11.48
N GLU A 242 -27.23 -14.28 12.48
CA GLU A 242 -26.68 -14.42 13.83
C GLU A 242 -25.24 -14.94 13.86
#